data_394c899dd90a3595c8de02945f2be62f
#
_entry.id   394c899dd90a3595c8de02945f2be62f
#
_cell.length_a   1.000
_cell.length_b   1.000
_cell.length_c   1.000
_cell.angle_alpha   90.00
_cell.angle_beta   90.00
_cell.angle_gamma   90.00
#
_symmetry.space_group_name_H-M   'P 1'
#
loop_
_entity.id
_entity.type
_entity.pdbx_description
1 polymer ?
#
loop_
_entity_poly.entity_id
_entity_poly.type
_entity_poly.pdbx_seq_one_letter_code
_entity_poly.pdbx_strand_id
1 'polypeptide(L)'
;MILKKRQNQRLSATPVRLLALLILLSLSACGGPASAPEEEIREWVRSGVEAAEAKERRRLVGMISPAYADARGNQRDGIEGILRWYFLRMNNVQLVTSIEDITVIGDTAAEVVVKVAMAGTHDGVLGFSADAYRFAFELERGNDDWHLISARWGELGKEMK
;
A
#
# COMPACT_ATOMS: atom_id res chain seq x y z
N MET A 1 53.10 39.80 57.56
CA MET A 1 51.63 39.48 57.76
C MET A 1 50.95 39.59 56.39
N ILE A 2 50.78 38.47 55.72
CA ILE A 2 50.38 38.44 54.32
C ILE A 2 49.00 37.85 54.27
N LEU A 3 48.01 38.68 53.94
CA LEU A 3 46.60 38.26 53.75
C LEU A 3 46.40 37.63 52.39
N LYS A 4 46.13 36.34 52.37
CA LYS A 4 45.87 35.54 51.17
C LYS A 4 44.36 35.70 50.75
N LYS A 5 44.14 36.45 49.68
CA LYS A 5 42.85 36.73 49.07
C LYS A 5 42.32 35.48 48.36
N ARG A 6 41.26 34.80 48.88
CA ARG A 6 40.58 33.70 48.20
C ARG A 6 39.73 34.27 47.08
N GLN A 7 40.06 33.97 45.84
CA GLN A 7 39.16 34.18 44.69
C GLN A 7 38.15 33.04 44.61
N ASN A 8 36.88 33.37 44.86
CA ASN A 8 35.76 32.49 44.56
C ASN A 8 35.50 32.51 43.04
N GLN A 9 35.92 31.49 42.34
CA GLN A 9 35.48 31.23 40.95
C GLN A 9 34.05 30.74 41.01
N ARG A 10 33.08 31.59 40.68
CA ARG A 10 31.72 31.18 40.36
C ARG A 10 31.74 30.59 38.96
N LEU A 11 31.74 29.26 38.85
CA LEU A 11 31.50 28.54 37.60
C LEU A 11 30.07 28.85 37.14
N SER A 12 29.96 29.65 36.10
CA SER A 12 28.68 29.95 35.48
C SER A 12 28.14 28.71 34.78
N ALA A 13 27.10 28.07 35.37
CA ALA A 13 26.47 26.87 34.86
C ALA A 13 25.54 27.13 33.66
N THR A 14 25.54 28.32 33.09
CA THR A 14 24.64 28.78 32.03
C THR A 14 24.88 28.15 30.65
N PRO A 15 26.16 27.95 30.17
CA PRO A 15 26.35 27.41 28.82
C PRO A 15 25.99 25.92 28.70
N VAL A 16 26.15 25.13 29.77
CA VAL A 16 25.83 23.70 29.76
C VAL A 16 24.30 23.44 29.69
N ARG A 17 23.52 24.31 30.37
CA ARG A 17 22.03 24.20 30.31
C ARG A 17 21.45 24.61 28.96
N LEU A 18 22.05 25.60 28.30
CA LEU A 18 21.66 26.01 26.94
C LEU A 18 21.98 24.92 25.91
N LEU A 19 23.14 24.28 26.04
CA LEU A 19 23.56 23.19 25.14
C LEU A 19 22.64 21.95 25.32
N ALA A 20 22.26 21.59 26.52
CA ALA A 20 21.33 20.51 26.82
C ALA A 20 19.92 20.78 26.27
N LEU A 21 19.45 22.03 26.29
CA LEU A 21 18.17 22.42 25.74
C LEU A 21 18.13 22.34 24.21
N LEU A 22 19.24 22.73 23.54
CA LEU A 22 19.36 22.60 22.07
C LEU A 22 19.42 21.15 21.62
N ILE A 23 19.98 20.22 22.37
CA ILE A 23 20.02 18.80 22.06
C ILE A 23 18.62 18.16 22.22
N LEU A 24 17.81 18.61 23.20
CA LEU A 24 16.45 18.11 23.34
C LEU A 24 15.50 18.58 22.23
N LEU A 25 15.71 19.75 21.63
CA LEU A 25 14.90 20.22 20.51
C LEU A 25 15.19 19.48 19.20
N SER A 26 16.37 18.89 19.04
CA SER A 26 16.72 18.14 17.82
C SER A 26 16.17 16.71 17.75
N LEU A 27 15.59 16.17 18.85
CA LEU A 27 14.98 14.83 18.86
C LEU A 27 13.50 14.81 18.44
N SER A 28 12.89 15.98 18.19
CA SER A 28 11.49 16.05 17.78
C SER A 28 11.25 15.94 16.26
N ALA A 29 12.28 15.75 15.45
CA ALA A 29 12.20 15.63 13.99
C ALA A 29 12.13 14.17 13.52
N CYS A 30 11.49 13.27 14.27
CA CYS A 30 11.11 11.93 13.81
C CYS A 30 9.68 11.93 13.23
N GLY A 31 9.40 12.86 12.30
CA GLY A 31 8.46 12.55 11.22
C GLY A 31 9.29 11.79 10.18
N GLY A 32 9.07 10.49 9.99
CA GLY A 32 9.63 9.80 8.82
C GLY A 32 9.27 10.58 7.54
N PRO A 33 10.05 10.49 6.48
CA PRO A 33 9.67 11.07 5.21
C PRO A 33 8.27 10.55 4.86
N ALA A 34 7.36 11.45 4.50
CA ALA A 34 6.07 11.05 3.95
C ALA A 34 6.38 10.06 2.84
N SER A 35 5.82 8.84 2.89
CA SER A 35 6.06 7.85 1.86
C SER A 35 5.64 8.42 0.53
N ALA A 36 6.50 8.32 -0.50
CA ALA A 36 6.15 8.79 -1.82
C ALA A 36 4.86 8.07 -2.30
N PRO A 37 3.94 8.73 -3.01
CA PRO A 37 2.70 8.11 -3.49
C PRO A 37 2.90 6.77 -4.20
N GLU A 38 4.01 6.60 -4.89
CA GLU A 38 4.37 5.34 -5.55
C GLU A 38 4.61 4.20 -4.55
N GLU A 39 5.23 4.48 -3.39
CA GLU A 39 5.45 3.46 -2.37
C GLU A 39 4.13 3.07 -1.68
N GLU A 40 3.24 4.02 -1.45
CA GLU A 40 1.89 3.74 -0.95
C GLU A 40 1.10 2.86 -1.92
N ILE A 41 1.24 3.09 -3.24
CA ILE A 41 0.60 2.26 -4.27
C ILE A 41 1.21 0.84 -4.30
N ARG A 42 2.53 0.70 -4.13
CA ARG A 42 3.18 -0.61 -3.98
C ARG A 42 2.64 -1.36 -2.77
N GLU A 43 2.49 -0.67 -1.65
CA GLU A 43 1.88 -1.22 -0.44
C GLU A 43 0.41 -1.62 -0.66
N TRP A 44 -0.36 -0.78 -1.37
CA TRP A 44 -1.73 -1.09 -1.76
C TRP A 44 -1.80 -2.39 -2.57
N VAL A 45 -0.95 -2.57 -3.59
CA VAL A 45 -0.87 -3.81 -4.38
C VAL A 45 -0.53 -5.00 -3.48
N ARG A 46 0.49 -4.88 -2.60
CA ARG A 46 0.90 -5.93 -1.67
C ARG A 46 -0.25 -6.34 -0.74
N SER A 47 -0.91 -5.35 -0.15
CA SER A 47 -2.07 -5.55 0.71
C SER A 47 -3.21 -6.30 0.00
N GLY A 48 -3.45 -5.99 -1.28
CA GLY A 48 -4.42 -6.67 -2.12
C GLY A 48 -4.05 -8.13 -2.38
N VAL A 49 -2.77 -8.41 -2.66
CA VAL A 49 -2.27 -9.79 -2.83
C VAL A 49 -2.46 -10.61 -1.56
N GLU A 50 -2.01 -10.10 -0.42
CA GLU A 50 -2.17 -10.76 0.88
C GLU A 50 -3.64 -11.06 1.19
N ALA A 51 -4.53 -10.09 0.98
CA ALA A 51 -5.95 -10.25 1.21
C ALA A 51 -6.58 -11.28 0.27
N ALA A 52 -6.11 -11.36 -0.99
CA ALA A 52 -6.61 -12.33 -1.95
C ALA A 52 -6.15 -13.77 -1.61
N GLU A 53 -4.89 -13.96 -1.24
CA GLU A 53 -4.35 -15.25 -0.81
C GLU A 53 -5.01 -15.75 0.49
N ALA A 54 -5.27 -14.85 1.44
CA ALA A 54 -6.02 -15.12 2.66
C ALA A 54 -7.54 -15.25 2.43
N LYS A 55 -8.03 -15.01 1.22
CA LYS A 55 -9.46 -14.98 0.84
C LYS A 55 -10.28 -14.01 1.69
N GLU A 56 -9.67 -12.90 2.10
CA GLU A 56 -10.26 -11.84 2.91
C GLU A 56 -11.14 -10.91 2.05
N ARG A 57 -12.29 -11.43 1.59
CA ARG A 57 -13.19 -10.71 0.69
C ARG A 57 -13.54 -9.30 1.19
N ARG A 58 -13.81 -9.14 2.50
CA ARG A 58 -14.18 -7.82 3.05
C ARG A 58 -13.06 -6.82 2.93
N ARG A 59 -11.81 -7.24 3.14
CA ARG A 59 -10.62 -6.40 2.99
C ARG A 59 -10.48 -5.97 1.53
N LEU A 60 -10.58 -6.88 0.58
CA LEU A 60 -10.53 -6.57 -0.86
C LEU A 60 -11.64 -5.60 -1.28
N VAL A 61 -12.88 -5.83 -0.85
CA VAL A 61 -14.00 -4.93 -1.14
C VAL A 61 -13.81 -3.56 -0.50
N GLY A 62 -13.17 -3.49 0.67
CA GLY A 62 -12.77 -2.23 1.31
C GLY A 62 -11.78 -1.41 0.51
N MET A 63 -10.96 -2.04 -0.33
CA MET A 63 -9.99 -1.37 -1.23
C MET A 63 -10.65 -0.82 -2.51
N ILE A 64 -11.94 -1.12 -2.75
CA ILE A 64 -12.67 -0.68 -3.93
C ILE A 64 -13.56 0.51 -3.57
N SER A 65 -13.45 1.58 -4.34
CA SER A 65 -14.29 2.77 -4.20
C SER A 65 -15.79 2.43 -4.33
N PRO A 66 -16.67 3.07 -3.56
CA PRO A 66 -18.10 3.00 -3.82
C PRO A 66 -18.50 3.44 -5.23
N ALA A 67 -17.70 4.32 -5.86
CA ALA A 67 -17.91 4.82 -7.22
C ALA A 67 -17.30 3.93 -8.32
N TYR A 68 -16.77 2.75 -7.98
CA TYR A 68 -16.14 1.86 -8.95
C TYR A 68 -17.04 1.52 -10.13
N ALA A 69 -16.50 1.65 -11.33
CA ALA A 69 -17.10 1.16 -12.57
C ALA A 69 -16.01 0.79 -13.58
N ASP A 70 -16.14 -0.36 -14.24
CA ASP A 70 -15.21 -0.81 -15.27
C ASP A 70 -15.85 -0.88 -16.67
N ALA A 71 -15.02 -1.06 -17.69
CA ALA A 71 -15.45 -1.12 -19.08
C ALA A 71 -16.32 -2.37 -19.39
N ARG A 72 -16.35 -3.37 -18.50
CA ARG A 72 -17.21 -4.56 -18.64
C ARG A 72 -18.57 -4.38 -17.97
N GLY A 73 -18.84 -3.21 -17.41
CA GLY A 73 -20.09 -2.88 -16.75
C GLY A 73 -20.20 -3.39 -15.31
N ASN A 74 -19.09 -3.84 -14.71
CA ASN A 74 -19.12 -4.22 -13.31
C ASN A 74 -19.05 -2.95 -12.44
N GLN A 75 -19.82 -2.98 -11.37
CA GLN A 75 -19.73 -2.06 -10.24
C GLN A 75 -19.15 -2.80 -9.03
N ARG A 76 -18.89 -2.10 -7.94
CA ARG A 76 -18.31 -2.66 -6.72
C ARG A 76 -18.99 -3.94 -6.24
N ASP A 77 -20.34 -3.97 -6.25
CA ASP A 77 -21.11 -5.14 -5.82
C ASP A 77 -20.94 -6.32 -6.78
N GLY A 78 -20.78 -6.05 -8.08
CA GLY A 78 -20.46 -7.07 -9.08
C GLY A 78 -19.11 -7.72 -8.83
N ILE A 79 -18.09 -6.91 -8.52
CA ILE A 79 -16.76 -7.42 -8.15
C ILE A 79 -16.82 -8.22 -6.85
N GLU A 80 -17.59 -7.77 -5.86
CA GLU A 80 -17.81 -8.54 -4.63
C GLU A 80 -18.43 -9.92 -4.91
N GLY A 81 -19.40 -9.98 -5.83
CA GLY A 81 -20.00 -11.23 -6.28
C GLY A 81 -19.00 -12.17 -6.94
N ILE A 82 -18.13 -11.64 -7.82
CA ILE A 82 -17.05 -12.39 -8.48
C ILE A 82 -16.07 -12.96 -7.46
N LEU A 83 -15.58 -12.14 -6.53
CA LEU A 83 -14.69 -12.56 -5.45
C LEU A 83 -15.30 -13.66 -4.59
N ARG A 84 -16.56 -13.51 -4.19
CA ARG A 84 -17.29 -14.50 -3.41
C ARG A 84 -17.36 -15.84 -4.13
N TRP A 85 -17.74 -15.82 -5.42
CA TRP A 85 -17.85 -17.03 -6.23
C TRP A 85 -16.49 -17.72 -6.37
N TYR A 86 -15.43 -16.95 -6.67
CA TYR A 86 -14.07 -17.46 -6.83
C TYR A 86 -13.56 -18.11 -5.53
N PHE A 87 -13.68 -17.43 -4.41
CA PHE A 87 -13.20 -17.94 -3.11
C PHE A 87 -13.98 -19.14 -2.57
N LEU A 88 -15.21 -19.33 -3.01
CA LEU A 88 -15.98 -20.54 -2.68
C LEU A 88 -15.50 -21.76 -3.47
N ARG A 89 -14.94 -21.56 -4.65
CA ARG A 89 -14.50 -22.67 -5.53
C ARG A 89 -13.05 -23.06 -5.31
N MET A 90 -12.23 -22.15 -4.83
CA MET A 90 -10.79 -22.38 -4.64
C MET A 90 -10.50 -22.76 -3.20
N ASN A 91 -9.81 -23.88 -2.99
CA ASN A 91 -9.36 -24.30 -1.65
C ASN A 91 -8.23 -23.41 -1.16
N ASN A 92 -7.25 -23.13 -2.03
CA ASN A 92 -6.21 -22.13 -1.80
C ASN A 92 -6.03 -21.24 -3.04
N VAL A 93 -5.44 -20.08 -2.82
CA VAL A 93 -5.05 -19.13 -3.86
C VAL A 93 -3.61 -18.72 -3.58
N GLN A 94 -2.77 -18.76 -4.60
CA GLN A 94 -1.40 -18.24 -4.56
C GLN A 94 -1.22 -17.28 -5.72
N LEU A 95 -0.62 -16.12 -5.45
CA LEU A 95 -0.40 -15.08 -6.43
C LEU A 95 1.08 -14.75 -6.52
N VAL A 96 1.57 -14.65 -7.75
CA VAL A 96 2.87 -14.06 -8.03
C VAL A 96 2.63 -12.80 -8.84
N THR A 97 3.03 -11.66 -8.30
CA THR A 97 2.77 -10.35 -8.90
C THR A 97 4.07 -9.65 -9.28
N SER A 98 4.00 -8.87 -10.35
CA SER A 98 5.06 -7.96 -10.78
C SER A 98 4.44 -6.65 -11.23
N ILE A 99 4.76 -5.56 -10.56
CA ILE A 99 4.37 -4.22 -10.98
C ILE A 99 5.22 -3.86 -12.20
N GLU A 100 4.56 -3.54 -13.32
CA GLU A 100 5.22 -3.12 -14.57
C GLU A 100 5.40 -1.60 -14.60
N ASP A 101 4.39 -0.86 -14.15
CA ASP A 101 4.38 0.60 -14.18
C ASP A 101 3.53 1.17 -13.06
N ILE A 102 3.90 2.36 -12.58
CA ILE A 102 3.11 3.21 -11.69
C ILE A 102 3.18 4.62 -12.24
N THR A 103 2.06 5.15 -12.67
CA THR A 103 1.93 6.54 -13.10
C THR A 103 1.08 7.30 -12.09
N VAL A 104 1.67 8.22 -11.35
CA VAL A 104 0.97 9.11 -10.41
C VAL A 104 0.53 10.37 -11.15
N ILE A 105 -0.73 10.75 -11.04
CA ILE A 105 -1.35 11.90 -11.74
C ILE A 105 -1.80 12.91 -10.69
N GLY A 106 -1.00 13.93 -10.50
CA GLY A 106 -1.22 14.90 -9.41
C GLY A 106 -1.10 14.22 -8.03
N ASP A 107 -1.93 14.65 -7.07
CA ASP A 107 -1.88 14.18 -5.69
C ASP A 107 -2.96 13.13 -5.36
N THR A 108 -3.93 12.93 -6.27
CA THR A 108 -5.17 12.19 -5.95
C THR A 108 -5.53 11.09 -6.92
N ALA A 109 -4.78 10.90 -8.00
CA ALA A 109 -5.05 9.86 -8.98
C ALA A 109 -3.76 9.10 -9.36
N ALA A 110 -3.91 7.83 -9.70
CA ALA A 110 -2.81 7.02 -10.21
C ALA A 110 -3.31 5.88 -11.10
N GLU A 111 -2.45 5.42 -12.01
CA GLU A 111 -2.60 4.14 -12.69
C GLU A 111 -1.46 3.21 -12.26
N VAL A 112 -1.78 1.95 -11.96
CA VAL A 112 -0.77 0.92 -11.73
C VAL A 112 -1.02 -0.28 -12.63
N VAL A 113 0.01 -0.72 -13.33
CA VAL A 113 -0.04 -1.90 -14.21
C VAL A 113 0.68 -3.05 -13.53
N VAL A 114 -0.05 -4.17 -13.37
CA VAL A 114 0.43 -5.34 -12.64
C VAL A 114 0.23 -6.61 -13.47
N LYS A 115 1.28 -7.42 -13.60
CA LYS A 115 1.16 -8.81 -14.02
C LYS A 115 0.86 -9.67 -12.80
N VAL A 116 -0.10 -10.59 -12.95
CA VAL A 116 -0.51 -11.52 -11.89
C VAL A 116 -0.53 -12.92 -12.48
N ALA A 117 0.31 -13.79 -11.98
CA ALA A 117 0.18 -15.23 -12.19
C ALA A 117 -0.57 -15.81 -10.97
N MET A 118 -1.64 -16.52 -11.24
CA MET A 118 -2.49 -17.14 -10.22
C MET A 118 -2.35 -18.65 -10.28
N ALA A 119 -2.16 -19.27 -9.13
CA ALA A 119 -2.23 -20.71 -8.97
C ALA A 119 -3.18 -21.06 -7.83
N GLY A 120 -3.96 -22.08 -8.01
CA GLY A 120 -4.91 -22.50 -6.98
C GLY A 120 -5.30 -23.98 -7.10
N THR A 121 -5.77 -24.54 -6.00
CA THR A 121 -6.36 -25.87 -5.97
C THR A 121 -7.85 -25.77 -5.76
N HIS A 122 -8.59 -26.64 -6.43
CA HIS A 122 -10.04 -26.76 -6.31
C HIS A 122 -10.46 -28.26 -6.29
N ASP A 123 -11.66 -28.54 -5.85
CA ASP A 123 -12.22 -29.89 -5.84
C ASP A 123 -12.61 -30.34 -7.26
N GLY A 124 -11.68 -30.96 -7.97
CA GLY A 124 -11.88 -31.48 -9.33
C GLY A 124 -10.87 -32.55 -9.70
N VAL A 125 -11.09 -33.24 -10.81
CA VAL A 125 -10.27 -34.40 -11.24
C VAL A 125 -8.78 -34.06 -11.40
N LEU A 126 -8.44 -32.83 -11.77
CA LEU A 126 -7.06 -32.33 -11.83
C LEU A 126 -6.71 -31.38 -10.68
N GLY A 127 -7.70 -30.86 -9.95
CA GLY A 127 -7.56 -30.09 -8.71
C GLY A 127 -6.68 -28.83 -8.74
N PHE A 128 -6.17 -28.43 -9.92
CA PHE A 128 -5.23 -27.33 -10.08
C PHE A 128 -5.63 -26.40 -11.23
N SER A 129 -5.51 -25.10 -11.01
CA SER A 129 -5.65 -24.06 -12.03
C SER A 129 -4.46 -23.13 -11.99
N ALA A 130 -3.95 -22.73 -13.14
CA ALA A 130 -2.88 -21.74 -13.29
C ALA A 130 -3.22 -20.81 -14.45
N ASP A 131 -3.32 -19.52 -14.17
CA ASP A 131 -3.66 -18.48 -15.13
C ASP A 131 -2.72 -17.28 -14.94
N ALA A 132 -2.49 -16.53 -16.00
CA ALA A 132 -1.71 -15.30 -15.94
C ALA A 132 -2.44 -14.15 -16.65
N TYR A 133 -2.55 -13.03 -15.93
CA TYR A 133 -3.25 -11.84 -16.38
C TYR A 133 -2.38 -10.60 -16.26
N ARG A 134 -2.72 -9.61 -17.05
CA ARG A 134 -2.25 -8.24 -16.90
C ARG A 134 -3.44 -7.38 -16.48
N PHE A 135 -3.26 -6.59 -15.44
CA PHE A 135 -4.24 -5.64 -14.91
C PHE A 135 -3.71 -4.23 -15.04
N ALA A 136 -4.56 -3.29 -15.41
CA ALA A 136 -4.35 -1.87 -15.24
C ALA A 136 -5.43 -1.37 -14.26
N PHE A 137 -5.00 -0.92 -13.09
CA PHE A 137 -5.84 -0.40 -12.03
C PHE A 137 -5.76 1.12 -12.02
N GLU A 138 -6.91 1.78 -12.09
CA GLU A 138 -7.03 3.21 -11.87
C GLU A 138 -7.42 3.44 -10.41
N LEU A 139 -6.64 4.26 -9.73
CA LEU A 139 -6.77 4.51 -8.30
C LEU A 139 -7.13 5.98 -8.06
N GLU A 140 -7.97 6.22 -7.07
CA GLU A 140 -8.21 7.54 -6.49
C GLU A 140 -7.73 7.56 -5.03
N ARG A 141 -7.22 8.71 -4.59
CA ARG A 141 -6.87 8.93 -3.20
C ARG A 141 -8.08 9.51 -2.47
N GLY A 142 -8.60 8.75 -1.51
CA GLY A 142 -9.58 9.23 -0.54
C GLY A 142 -8.92 10.11 0.53
N ASN A 143 -9.48 10.19 1.71
CA ASN A 143 -8.96 11.05 2.79
C ASN A 143 -7.49 10.75 3.13
N ASP A 144 -7.08 9.47 3.18
CA ASP A 144 -5.70 9.05 3.47
C ASP A 144 -5.28 7.78 2.70
N ASP A 145 -6.22 7.08 2.04
CA ASP A 145 -6.00 5.78 1.41
C ASP A 145 -6.29 5.79 -0.08
N TRP A 146 -5.59 4.92 -0.83
CA TRP A 146 -5.87 4.66 -2.24
C TRP A 146 -7.02 3.66 -2.40
N HIS A 147 -7.95 3.97 -3.31
CA HIS A 147 -9.08 3.12 -3.64
C HIS A 147 -9.16 2.87 -5.14
N LEU A 148 -9.52 1.65 -5.52
CA LEU A 148 -9.74 1.26 -6.92
C LEU A 148 -11.03 1.88 -7.44
N ILE A 149 -10.95 2.70 -8.50
CA ILE A 149 -12.12 3.29 -9.18
C ILE A 149 -12.46 2.61 -10.49
N SER A 150 -11.46 2.00 -11.15
CA SER A 150 -11.67 1.27 -12.40
C SER A 150 -10.58 0.24 -12.60
N ALA A 151 -10.86 -0.81 -13.36
CA ALA A 151 -9.87 -1.81 -13.75
C ALA A 151 -10.09 -2.29 -15.19
N ARG A 152 -9.00 -2.52 -15.88
CA ARG A 152 -8.97 -3.23 -17.17
C ARG A 152 -8.06 -4.44 -17.01
N TRP A 153 -8.44 -5.57 -17.57
CA TRP A 153 -7.62 -6.78 -17.52
C TRP A 153 -7.79 -7.68 -18.71
N GLY A 154 -6.79 -8.48 -18.97
CA GLY A 154 -6.78 -9.51 -20.00
C GLY A 154 -5.76 -10.59 -19.67
N GLU A 155 -5.90 -11.75 -20.31
CA GLU A 155 -4.86 -12.78 -20.26
C GLU A 155 -3.54 -12.22 -20.78
N LEU A 156 -2.42 -12.69 -20.23
CA LEU A 156 -1.11 -12.22 -20.62
C LEU A 156 -0.90 -12.45 -22.13
N GLY A 157 -0.52 -11.39 -22.85
CA GLY A 157 -0.36 -11.40 -24.30
C GLY A 157 -1.63 -11.11 -25.10
N LYS A 158 -2.78 -10.90 -24.45
CA LYS A 158 -4.02 -10.46 -25.07
C LYS A 158 -4.34 -9.00 -24.70
N GLU A 159 -5.26 -8.41 -25.47
CA GLU A 159 -5.75 -7.05 -25.21
C GLU A 159 -6.51 -7.00 -23.86
N MET A 160 -6.25 -5.95 -23.09
CA MET A 160 -7.00 -5.64 -21.86
C MET A 160 -8.33 -4.96 -22.23
N LYS A 161 -9.41 -5.38 -21.60
CA LYS A 161 -10.76 -4.80 -21.76
C LYS A 161 -11.32 -4.45 -20.41
#